data_278a74b6ae1810684199813a12223c2e
#
_entry.id   278a74b6ae1810684199813a12223c2e
#
_cell.length_a   1.000
_cell.length_b   1.000
_cell.length_c   1.000
_cell.angle_alpha   90.00
_cell.angle_beta   90.00
_cell.angle_gamma   90.00
#
_symmetry.space_group_name_H-M   'P 1'
#
loop_
_entity.id
_entity.type
_entity.pdbx_description
1 polymer ?
#
loop_
_entity_poly.entity_id
_entity_poly.type
_entity_poly.pdbx_seq_one_letter_code
_entity_poly.pdbx_strand_id
1 'polypeptide(L)'
;MDICIPALKKVLPTLVGMSLVVAVSSVSAHGGDRDDDYRHGGQHQPKVGVSVANYIVNTWPNLDDATCGVNCFSLNYATVPAAPAPKFFEYTNGVPLYGMWKIYKQTGEKKYFDYIKKWMDTLIDANGNINYTSNGSPTALRDPTIQDTMQPATLLIALYQETKDPRYLTAASKIRATINTIQKNPQGAFWHKPTYPNQQWLDGIYMSEPFLAKYGKLYADKAIPGDSVTAFNTVTTQIKLADQFTFNPTKNLYYHAWNGAADGVWKGLKMPPLTGQVTTSVLWSRSIAWYYLGVIDVLDSLPERHPDRRQLERIVRNISQALYKYQDRKTGLWNQVIDVTNDKLPANGGYPAESVAALPNWNETSASALFVYGLAKSVRKGYISPLYEITAREGWKGVKTQVEIAGASVKVHGTVVGMSVGGTYNSYVNADFRTDLTTGPLPAPTASCPTPPAFTSPPVVCKTIFVRDNVPQGLGAVMLAASEMEDEPGLHFGEHGGHDRH
;
A
#
# COMPACT_ATOMS: atom_id res chain seq x y z
N MET A 1 50.97 -39.12 22.19
CA MET A 1 49.72 -39.82 22.59
C MET A 1 48.76 -39.63 21.42
N ASP A 2 48.81 -40.63 20.54
CA ASP A 2 48.01 -40.69 19.31
C ASP A 2 46.64 -41.22 19.64
N ILE A 3 45.58 -40.52 19.22
CA ILE A 3 44.20 -41.04 19.26
C ILE A 3 43.69 -41.15 17.82
N CYS A 4 43.53 -42.41 17.40
CA CYS A 4 42.97 -42.82 16.12
C CYS A 4 41.51 -42.38 15.96
N ILE A 5 41.21 -41.90 14.72
CA ILE A 5 39.85 -41.66 14.22
C ILE A 5 39.47 -42.83 13.31
N PRO A 6 38.37 -43.56 13.52
CA PRO A 6 37.90 -44.55 12.58
C PRO A 6 37.09 -43.94 11.42
N ALA A 7 37.40 -44.37 10.22
CA ALA A 7 36.74 -44.02 8.98
C ALA A 7 35.30 -44.59 8.90
N LEU A 8 34.32 -43.75 8.63
CA LEU A 8 32.96 -44.15 8.30
C LEU A 8 32.82 -44.31 6.78
N LYS A 9 32.47 -45.52 6.39
CA LYS A 9 32.19 -45.94 5.00
C LYS A 9 30.90 -45.27 4.50
N LYS A 10 30.98 -44.66 3.33
CA LYS A 10 29.87 -44.19 2.51
C LYS A 10 28.99 -45.36 2.07
N VAL A 11 27.68 -45.30 2.37
CA VAL A 11 26.66 -46.15 1.75
C VAL A 11 25.83 -45.25 0.85
N LEU A 12 25.88 -45.47 -0.46
CA LEU A 12 24.97 -44.88 -1.46
C LEU A 12 23.66 -45.68 -1.45
N PRO A 13 22.49 -45.04 -1.46
CA PRO A 13 21.25 -45.71 -1.87
C PRO A 13 21.04 -45.56 -3.37
N THR A 14 20.82 -46.66 -4.01
CA THR A 14 20.47 -46.86 -5.42
C THR A 14 19.07 -46.26 -5.69
N LEU A 15 18.98 -45.29 -6.59
CA LEU A 15 17.72 -44.78 -7.13
C LEU A 15 17.18 -45.77 -8.17
N VAL A 16 16.04 -46.39 -7.86
CA VAL A 16 15.24 -47.16 -8.81
C VAL A 16 14.39 -46.16 -9.61
N GLY A 17 14.69 -46.06 -10.91
CA GLY A 17 13.89 -45.26 -11.84
C GLY A 17 12.58 -45.96 -12.18
N MET A 18 11.47 -45.31 -11.90
CA MET A 18 10.15 -45.67 -12.43
C MET A 18 9.88 -44.80 -13.66
N SER A 19 9.99 -45.41 -14.84
CA SER A 19 9.57 -44.83 -16.11
C SER A 19 8.05 -44.92 -16.23
N LEU A 20 7.39 -43.78 -16.25
CA LEU A 20 5.95 -43.67 -16.54
C LEU A 20 5.77 -43.60 -18.07
N VAL A 21 5.28 -44.69 -18.66
CA VAL A 21 4.90 -44.72 -20.07
C VAL A 21 3.50 -44.12 -20.21
N VAL A 22 3.42 -42.97 -20.87
CA VAL A 22 2.12 -42.36 -21.26
C VAL A 22 1.77 -42.90 -22.64
N ALA A 23 0.73 -43.73 -22.70
CA ALA A 23 0.15 -44.20 -23.96
C ALA A 23 -0.66 -43.06 -24.59
N VAL A 24 -0.25 -42.63 -25.77
CA VAL A 24 -1.02 -41.71 -26.61
C VAL A 24 -1.99 -42.57 -27.49
N SER A 25 -3.27 -42.50 -27.22
CA SER A 25 -4.31 -43.08 -28.07
C SER A 25 -4.68 -42.08 -29.15
N SER A 26 -4.32 -42.37 -30.39
CA SER A 26 -4.83 -41.68 -31.59
C SER A 26 -6.27 -42.10 -31.87
N VAL A 27 -7.21 -41.15 -31.82
CA VAL A 27 -8.58 -41.37 -32.33
C VAL A 27 -8.70 -40.62 -33.66
N SER A 28 -8.97 -41.40 -34.69
CA SER A 28 -9.26 -40.96 -36.05
C SER A 28 -10.55 -40.17 -36.15
N ALA A 29 -10.51 -39.10 -36.91
CA ALA A 29 -11.68 -38.30 -37.27
C ALA A 29 -12.62 -39.07 -38.20
N HIS A 30 -13.91 -39.00 -37.90
CA HIS A 30 -14.99 -39.16 -38.91
C HIS A 30 -15.87 -37.92 -38.85
N GLY A 31 -16.03 -37.26 -39.99
CA GLY A 31 -16.80 -36.07 -40.16
C GLY A 31 -18.29 -36.31 -39.98
N GLY A 32 -18.98 -35.29 -39.56
CA GLY A 32 -20.42 -35.20 -39.51
C GLY A 32 -20.80 -33.74 -39.21
N ASP A 33 -21.15 -33.03 -40.29
CA ASP A 33 -21.80 -31.73 -40.22
C ASP A 33 -23.03 -31.78 -39.28
N ARG A 34 -23.03 -30.93 -38.28
CA ARG A 34 -24.24 -30.34 -37.71
C ARG A 34 -23.92 -28.97 -37.20
N ASP A 35 -24.38 -27.96 -37.92
CA ASP A 35 -24.62 -26.60 -37.43
C ASP A 35 -25.52 -26.69 -36.19
N ASP A 36 -24.94 -26.33 -35.03
CA ASP A 36 -25.72 -25.90 -33.87
C ASP A 36 -24.99 -24.70 -33.26
N ASP A 37 -25.52 -23.55 -33.63
CA ASP A 37 -25.22 -22.22 -33.23
C ASP A 37 -25.53 -22.00 -31.73
N TYR A 38 -24.75 -22.60 -30.80
CA TYR A 38 -24.77 -22.24 -29.40
C TYR A 38 -23.76 -21.13 -29.14
N ARG A 39 -24.12 -19.92 -29.55
CA ARG A 39 -23.55 -18.71 -28.98
C ARG A 39 -23.96 -18.64 -27.51
N HIS A 40 -23.20 -19.27 -26.66
CA HIS A 40 -23.18 -18.88 -25.25
C HIS A 40 -22.68 -17.45 -25.18
N GLY A 41 -23.61 -16.52 -25.09
CA GLY A 41 -23.37 -15.15 -24.65
C GLY A 41 -22.85 -15.20 -23.22
N GLY A 42 -21.56 -15.51 -23.04
CA GLY A 42 -20.85 -15.30 -21.80
C GLY A 42 -20.95 -13.81 -21.50
N GLN A 43 -21.78 -13.43 -20.54
CA GLN A 43 -21.75 -12.10 -19.98
C GLN A 43 -20.31 -11.90 -19.47
N HIS A 44 -19.52 -11.11 -20.21
CA HIS A 44 -18.21 -10.69 -19.74
C HIS A 44 -18.43 -10.00 -18.39
N GLN A 45 -18.02 -10.64 -17.32
CA GLN A 45 -18.01 -10.05 -16.00
C GLN A 45 -17.21 -8.73 -16.11
N PRO A 46 -17.77 -7.60 -15.67
CA PRO A 46 -17.09 -6.33 -15.80
C PRO A 46 -15.76 -6.40 -15.04
N LYS A 47 -14.68 -5.93 -15.67
CA LYS A 47 -13.37 -5.83 -15.01
C LYS A 47 -13.50 -4.92 -13.78
N VAL A 48 -13.11 -5.41 -12.62
CA VAL A 48 -13.28 -4.72 -11.33
C VAL A 48 -12.55 -3.39 -11.33
N GLY A 49 -11.28 -3.36 -11.80
CA GLY A 49 -10.49 -2.15 -11.85
C GLY A 49 -11.13 -1.05 -12.71
N VAL A 50 -11.65 -1.43 -13.89
CA VAL A 50 -12.39 -0.52 -14.79
C VAL A 50 -13.68 -0.02 -14.14
N SER A 51 -14.43 -0.90 -13.46
CA SER A 51 -15.67 -0.53 -12.79
C SER A 51 -15.43 0.47 -11.66
N VAL A 52 -14.38 0.27 -10.85
CA VAL A 52 -13.99 1.21 -9.78
C VAL A 52 -13.54 2.55 -10.36
N ALA A 53 -12.74 2.56 -11.42
CA ALA A 53 -12.31 3.79 -12.08
C ALA A 53 -13.50 4.57 -12.67
N ASN A 54 -14.43 3.88 -13.35
CA ASN A 54 -15.66 4.48 -13.86
C ASN A 54 -16.53 5.04 -12.74
N TYR A 55 -16.68 4.32 -11.63
CA TYR A 55 -17.42 4.78 -10.46
C TYR A 55 -16.86 6.10 -9.94
N ILE A 56 -15.52 6.23 -9.81
CA ILE A 56 -14.87 7.47 -9.37
C ILE A 56 -15.20 8.63 -10.33
N VAL A 57 -14.98 8.43 -11.64
CA VAL A 57 -15.23 9.47 -12.66
C VAL A 57 -16.68 9.91 -12.68
N ASN A 58 -17.61 8.97 -12.54
CA ASN A 58 -19.07 9.25 -12.59
C ASN A 58 -19.59 9.88 -11.30
N THR A 59 -19.04 9.49 -10.15
CA THR A 59 -19.50 9.98 -8.83
C THR A 59 -19.00 11.39 -8.54
N TRP A 60 -17.76 11.70 -8.98
CA TRP A 60 -17.12 13.01 -8.74
C TRP A 60 -16.64 13.68 -10.04
N PRO A 61 -17.54 13.99 -10.99
CA PRO A 61 -17.17 14.50 -12.30
C PRO A 61 -16.58 15.92 -12.25
N ASN A 62 -16.95 16.72 -11.25
CA ASN A 62 -16.57 18.13 -11.11
C ASN A 62 -15.41 18.30 -10.14
N LEU A 63 -14.20 18.29 -10.67
CA LEU A 63 -12.97 18.42 -9.87
C LEU A 63 -12.58 19.86 -9.56
N ASP A 64 -13.09 20.81 -10.32
CA ASP A 64 -12.76 22.23 -10.32
C ASP A 64 -13.81 23.10 -9.62
N ASP A 65 -14.97 22.54 -9.28
CA ASP A 65 -16.02 23.27 -8.62
C ASP A 65 -15.75 23.38 -7.10
N ALA A 66 -15.50 24.60 -6.63
CA ALA A 66 -15.37 24.90 -5.20
C ALA A 66 -16.69 24.66 -4.43
N THR A 67 -17.81 24.53 -5.16
CA THR A 67 -19.15 24.32 -4.59
C THR A 67 -19.62 22.88 -4.68
N CYS A 68 -18.78 21.95 -5.11
CA CYS A 68 -19.16 20.57 -5.40
C CYS A 68 -19.70 19.78 -4.17
N GLY A 69 -19.54 20.30 -2.95
CA GLY A 69 -20.09 19.70 -1.73
C GLY A 69 -19.69 18.23 -1.56
N VAL A 70 -20.67 17.37 -1.37
CA VAL A 70 -20.49 15.90 -1.27
C VAL A 70 -20.00 15.25 -2.58
N ASN A 71 -20.09 15.95 -3.69
CA ASN A 71 -19.69 15.46 -5.02
C ASN A 71 -18.21 15.77 -5.34
N CYS A 72 -17.47 16.38 -4.41
CA CYS A 72 -16.04 16.54 -4.57
C CYS A 72 -15.30 15.24 -4.30
N PHE A 73 -14.36 14.90 -5.18
CA PHE A 73 -13.35 13.89 -4.88
C PHE A 73 -12.37 14.46 -3.85
N SER A 74 -12.85 14.55 -2.65
CA SER A 74 -12.04 14.90 -1.48
C SER A 74 -12.59 14.14 -0.30
N LEU A 75 -11.79 13.27 0.20
CA LEU A 75 -12.19 12.27 1.15
C LEU A 75 -11.60 12.60 2.51
N ASN A 76 -12.01 13.73 3.06
CA ASN A 76 -11.84 13.98 4.47
C ASN A 76 -13.05 13.38 5.22
N TYR A 77 -12.94 12.11 5.61
CA TYR A 77 -13.99 11.40 6.36
C TYR A 77 -14.20 11.90 7.79
N ALA A 78 -13.39 12.84 8.25
CA ALA A 78 -13.49 13.36 9.61
C ALA A 78 -14.60 14.39 9.78
N THR A 79 -15.13 14.95 8.70
CA THR A 79 -16.19 15.95 8.75
C THR A 79 -17.28 15.62 7.76
N VAL A 80 -18.45 15.30 8.26
CA VAL A 80 -19.69 15.19 7.48
C VAL A 80 -20.03 16.54 6.84
N PRO A 81 -20.66 16.54 5.66
CA PRO A 81 -20.63 17.62 4.70
C PRO A 81 -21.54 18.76 5.09
N ALA A 82 -21.03 19.73 5.81
CA ALA A 82 -21.63 21.06 5.85
C ALA A 82 -20.81 22.11 5.07
N ALA A 83 -19.67 21.71 4.53
CA ALA A 83 -18.81 22.56 3.71
C ALA A 83 -18.21 21.75 2.54
N PRO A 84 -17.92 22.37 1.40
CA PRO A 84 -17.21 21.71 0.30
C PRO A 84 -15.90 21.10 0.83
N ALA A 85 -15.74 19.81 0.60
CA ALA A 85 -14.57 19.11 1.08
C ALA A 85 -13.34 19.58 0.29
N PRO A 86 -12.26 19.95 0.96
CA PRO A 86 -11.10 20.53 0.32
C PRO A 86 -10.35 19.52 -0.55
N LYS A 87 -9.89 19.95 -1.73
CA LYS A 87 -8.98 19.18 -2.56
C LYS A 87 -7.60 19.22 -1.92
N PHE A 88 -7.08 18.08 -1.52
CA PHE A 88 -5.77 18.00 -0.92
C PHE A 88 -4.76 17.30 -1.84
N PHE A 89 -3.61 17.90 -2.02
CA PHE A 89 -2.45 17.22 -2.57
C PHE A 89 -1.89 16.27 -1.49
N GLU A 90 -2.48 15.09 -1.41
CA GLU A 90 -2.25 14.13 -0.33
C GLU A 90 -2.57 12.70 -0.79
N TYR A 91 -2.04 11.68 -0.08
CA TYR A 91 -2.15 10.28 -0.43
C TYR A 91 -3.59 9.75 -0.52
N THR A 92 -4.53 10.29 0.25
CA THR A 92 -5.94 9.90 0.20
C THR A 92 -6.57 10.14 -1.18
N ASN A 93 -6.08 11.13 -1.91
CA ASN A 93 -6.44 11.38 -3.31
C ASN A 93 -5.43 10.74 -4.26
N GLY A 94 -4.16 10.78 -3.92
CA GLY A 94 -3.08 10.30 -4.76
C GLY A 94 -3.14 8.79 -5.03
N VAL A 95 -3.47 7.98 -4.03
CA VAL A 95 -3.53 6.51 -4.18
C VAL A 95 -4.62 6.06 -5.15
N PRO A 96 -5.90 6.50 -5.03
CA PRO A 96 -6.91 6.15 -6.03
C PRO A 96 -6.60 6.70 -7.42
N LEU A 97 -6.05 7.91 -7.54
CA LEU A 97 -5.65 8.45 -8.84
C LEU A 97 -4.45 7.69 -9.43
N TYR A 98 -3.53 7.19 -8.59
CA TYR A 98 -2.45 6.33 -9.07
C TYR A 98 -2.95 4.95 -9.48
N GLY A 99 -3.93 4.39 -8.77
CA GLY A 99 -4.65 3.18 -9.21
C GLY A 99 -5.33 3.41 -10.56
N MET A 100 -6.06 4.53 -10.73
CA MET A 100 -6.67 4.91 -12.00
C MET A 100 -5.64 5.12 -13.13
N TRP A 101 -4.46 5.67 -12.81
CA TRP A 101 -3.33 5.75 -13.75
C TRP A 101 -2.91 4.35 -14.26
N LYS A 102 -2.86 3.35 -13.37
CA LYS A 102 -2.55 1.97 -13.78
C LYS A 102 -3.62 1.41 -14.70
N ILE A 103 -4.90 1.65 -14.40
CA ILE A 103 -6.01 1.26 -15.28
C ILE A 103 -5.93 1.98 -16.64
N TYR A 104 -5.57 3.28 -16.66
CA TYR A 104 -5.31 3.98 -17.92
C TYR A 104 -4.19 3.31 -18.73
N LYS A 105 -3.07 2.97 -18.10
CA LYS A 105 -1.94 2.32 -18.79
C LYS A 105 -2.29 0.93 -19.31
N GLN A 106 -3.24 0.24 -18.69
CA GLN A 106 -3.72 -1.08 -19.07
C GLN A 106 -4.75 -0.99 -20.23
N THR A 107 -5.67 -0.02 -20.17
CA THR A 107 -6.82 0.06 -21.09
C THR A 107 -6.63 1.03 -22.24
N GLY A 108 -5.77 2.03 -22.10
CA GLY A 108 -5.64 3.16 -23.03
C GLY A 108 -6.81 4.14 -22.98
N GLU A 109 -7.80 3.97 -22.08
CA GLU A 109 -8.98 4.83 -22.03
C GLU A 109 -8.65 6.23 -21.54
N LYS A 110 -8.59 7.18 -22.48
CA LYS A 110 -8.15 8.57 -22.25
C LYS A 110 -8.94 9.30 -21.16
N LYS A 111 -10.19 8.94 -20.90
CA LYS A 111 -11.01 9.57 -19.83
C LYS A 111 -10.36 9.49 -18.45
N TYR A 112 -9.63 8.41 -18.14
CA TYR A 112 -8.92 8.27 -16.87
C TYR A 112 -7.72 9.22 -16.79
N PHE A 113 -6.97 9.31 -17.88
CA PHE A 113 -5.88 10.28 -17.98
C PHE A 113 -6.38 11.71 -17.82
N ASP A 114 -7.44 12.08 -18.57
CA ASP A 114 -8.01 13.42 -18.53
C ASP A 114 -8.54 13.78 -17.14
N TYR A 115 -9.12 12.81 -16.43
CA TYR A 115 -9.58 12.99 -15.05
C TYR A 115 -8.42 13.28 -14.09
N ILE A 116 -7.35 12.46 -14.14
CA ILE A 116 -6.15 12.65 -13.33
C ILE A 116 -5.50 14.01 -13.63
N LYS A 117 -5.36 14.33 -14.92
CA LYS A 117 -4.78 15.60 -15.35
C LYS A 117 -5.61 16.80 -14.86
N LYS A 118 -6.93 16.74 -15.02
CA LYS A 118 -7.84 17.78 -14.55
C LYS A 118 -7.70 18.01 -13.05
N TRP A 119 -7.68 16.91 -12.25
CA TRP A 119 -7.46 17.00 -10.81
C TRP A 119 -6.13 17.70 -10.50
N MET A 120 -5.05 17.29 -11.13
CA MET A 120 -3.71 17.84 -10.90
C MET A 120 -3.64 19.32 -11.29
N ASP A 121 -4.25 19.72 -12.41
CA ASP A 121 -4.29 21.11 -12.90
C ASP A 121 -5.05 22.03 -11.92
N THR A 122 -5.96 21.54 -11.11
CA THR A 122 -6.63 22.36 -10.07
C THR A 122 -5.71 22.70 -8.89
N LEU A 123 -4.58 22.00 -8.75
CA LEU A 123 -3.65 22.13 -7.63
C LEU A 123 -2.32 22.76 -8.00
N ILE A 124 -2.01 22.88 -9.30
CA ILE A 124 -0.72 23.38 -9.79
C ILE A 124 -0.93 24.64 -10.61
N ASP A 125 -0.28 25.72 -10.20
CA ASP A 125 -0.32 26.98 -10.93
C ASP A 125 0.60 26.99 -12.16
N ALA A 126 0.58 28.11 -12.92
CA ALA A 126 1.39 28.29 -14.13
C ALA A 126 2.92 28.21 -13.85
N ASN A 127 3.35 28.47 -12.62
CA ASN A 127 4.74 28.44 -12.18
C ASN A 127 5.12 27.11 -11.55
N GLY A 128 4.25 26.08 -11.60
CA GLY A 128 4.48 24.80 -10.97
C GLY A 128 4.48 24.88 -9.44
N ASN A 129 3.83 25.86 -8.83
CA ASN A 129 3.61 25.85 -7.40
C ASN A 129 2.42 24.93 -7.09
N ILE A 130 2.56 24.18 -6.00
CA ILE A 130 1.50 23.27 -5.53
C ILE A 130 0.66 24.04 -4.52
N ASN A 131 -0.64 24.10 -4.75
CA ASN A 131 -1.58 24.58 -3.76
C ASN A 131 -1.90 23.46 -2.78
N TYR A 132 -1.29 23.52 -1.61
CA TYR A 132 -1.57 22.59 -0.51
C TYR A 132 -2.81 23.00 0.30
N THR A 133 -3.44 24.13 -0.04
CA THR A 133 -4.63 24.58 0.66
C THR A 133 -5.89 23.95 0.10
N SER A 134 -6.81 23.73 0.99
CA SER A 134 -8.19 23.50 0.64
C SER A 134 -8.90 24.80 0.34
N ASN A 135 -9.65 24.85 -0.75
CA ASN A 135 -10.61 25.92 -1.06
C ASN A 135 -10.03 27.34 -1.20
N GLY A 136 -8.77 27.49 -1.61
CA GLY A 136 -8.17 28.81 -1.74
C GLY A 136 -8.06 29.60 -0.43
N SER A 137 -8.27 28.97 0.72
CA SER A 137 -8.07 29.60 2.02
C SER A 137 -6.58 29.69 2.34
N PRO A 138 -5.99 30.89 2.44
CA PRO A 138 -4.59 31.03 2.77
C PRO A 138 -4.24 30.60 4.20
N THR A 139 -5.24 30.36 5.04
CA THR A 139 -5.07 30.03 6.46
C THR A 139 -5.01 28.54 6.77
N ALA A 140 -5.30 27.66 5.79
CA ALA A 140 -5.30 26.21 5.95
C ALA A 140 -4.17 25.55 5.15
N LEU A 141 -2.96 26.14 5.13
CA LEU A 141 -1.80 25.55 4.51
C LEU A 141 -1.45 24.24 5.20
N ARG A 142 -1.44 23.16 4.43
CA ARG A 142 -0.82 21.92 4.89
C ARG A 142 0.69 22.07 4.84
N ASP A 143 1.34 21.61 5.89
CA ASP A 143 2.80 21.58 5.93
C ASP A 143 3.32 20.63 4.82
N PRO A 144 4.08 21.15 3.83
CA PRO A 144 4.57 20.34 2.73
C PRO A 144 5.60 19.27 3.17
N THR A 145 6.12 19.34 4.41
CA THR A 145 7.03 18.32 4.96
C THR A 145 6.32 17.10 5.53
N ILE A 146 4.99 17.11 5.58
CA ILE A 146 4.19 15.91 5.89
C ILE A 146 4.37 14.90 4.75
N GLN A 147 4.89 13.71 5.03
CA GLN A 147 5.15 12.70 3.99
C GLN A 147 3.89 12.34 3.21
N ASP A 148 2.71 12.30 3.83
CA ASP A 148 1.43 12.04 3.18
C ASP A 148 1.15 12.98 1.99
N THR A 149 1.69 14.21 2.00
CA THR A 149 1.52 15.17 0.91
C THR A 149 2.45 14.91 -0.29
N MET A 150 3.33 13.93 -0.20
CA MET A 150 4.31 13.64 -1.27
C MET A 150 3.87 12.54 -2.22
N GLN A 151 2.93 11.68 -1.79
CA GLN A 151 2.52 10.53 -2.59
C GLN A 151 1.99 10.89 -3.99
N PRO A 152 1.17 11.96 -4.19
CA PRO A 152 0.69 12.33 -5.52
C PRO A 152 1.80 12.78 -6.48
N ALA A 153 3.00 13.08 -5.98
CA ALA A 153 4.13 13.52 -6.80
C ALA A 153 4.56 12.47 -7.85
N THR A 154 4.28 11.20 -7.59
CA THR A 154 4.51 10.14 -8.58
C THR A 154 3.70 10.39 -9.86
N LEU A 155 2.49 10.97 -9.73
CA LEU A 155 1.65 11.35 -10.88
C LEU A 155 2.18 12.57 -11.63
N LEU A 156 2.88 13.51 -10.96
CA LEU A 156 3.54 14.64 -11.64
C LEU A 156 4.54 14.14 -12.68
N ILE A 157 5.37 13.17 -12.30
CA ILE A 157 6.33 12.55 -13.23
C ILE A 157 5.60 11.87 -14.38
N ALA A 158 4.52 11.14 -14.08
CA ALA A 158 3.72 10.46 -15.09
C ALA A 158 3.08 11.44 -16.08
N LEU A 159 2.46 12.50 -15.57
CA LEU A 159 1.84 13.55 -16.41
C LEU A 159 2.88 14.30 -17.26
N TYR A 160 4.05 14.63 -16.69
CA TYR A 160 5.14 15.23 -17.46
C TYR A 160 5.61 14.30 -18.59
N GLN A 161 5.72 13.00 -18.34
CA GLN A 161 6.13 12.03 -19.37
C GLN A 161 5.14 11.96 -20.53
N GLU A 162 3.83 12.08 -20.27
CA GLU A 162 2.78 12.02 -21.30
C GLU A 162 2.59 13.39 -22.02
N THR A 163 2.59 14.49 -21.26
CA THR A 163 2.20 15.80 -21.81
C THR A 163 3.36 16.69 -22.23
N LYS A 164 4.54 16.48 -21.65
CA LYS A 164 5.71 17.40 -21.71
C LYS A 164 5.43 18.80 -21.13
N ASP A 165 4.34 18.99 -20.40
CA ASP A 165 4.04 20.26 -19.75
C ASP A 165 5.06 20.51 -18.62
N PRO A 166 5.88 21.58 -18.72
CA PRO A 166 6.98 21.82 -17.78
C PRO A 166 6.52 22.11 -16.35
N ARG A 167 5.25 22.53 -16.16
CA ARG A 167 4.69 22.80 -14.84
C ARG A 167 4.79 21.57 -13.92
N TYR A 168 4.52 20.38 -14.47
CA TYR A 168 4.58 19.13 -13.69
C TYR A 168 6.00 18.78 -13.25
N LEU A 169 7.00 18.97 -14.11
CA LEU A 169 8.39 18.72 -13.73
C LEU A 169 8.89 19.77 -12.72
N THR A 170 8.48 21.04 -12.89
CA THR A 170 8.79 22.10 -11.93
C THR A 170 8.19 21.79 -10.56
N ALA A 171 6.93 21.37 -10.49
CA ALA A 171 6.28 20.95 -9.26
C ALA A 171 7.00 19.75 -8.63
N ALA A 172 7.36 18.74 -9.43
CA ALA A 172 8.13 17.60 -8.95
C ALA A 172 9.50 18.01 -8.37
N SER A 173 10.20 18.95 -9.01
CA SER A 173 11.47 19.49 -8.53
C SER A 173 11.33 20.22 -7.19
N LYS A 174 10.22 20.94 -6.99
CA LYS A 174 9.91 21.60 -5.70
C LYS A 174 9.66 20.56 -4.59
N ILE A 175 8.94 19.47 -4.87
CA ILE A 175 8.79 18.38 -3.89
C ILE A 175 10.14 17.71 -3.61
N ARG A 176 10.97 17.48 -4.64
CA ARG A 176 12.34 16.98 -4.42
C ARG A 176 13.14 17.88 -3.46
N ALA A 177 13.04 19.20 -3.62
CA ALA A 177 13.69 20.16 -2.71
C ALA A 177 13.09 20.08 -1.29
N THR A 178 11.76 19.98 -1.17
CA THR A 178 11.06 19.86 0.12
C THR A 178 11.51 18.63 0.90
N ILE A 179 11.75 17.49 0.23
CA ILE A 179 12.24 16.27 0.91
C ILE A 179 13.53 16.52 1.68
N ASN A 180 14.40 17.41 1.20
CA ASN A 180 15.63 17.76 1.91
C ASN A 180 15.38 18.51 3.24
N THR A 181 14.21 19.11 3.42
CA THR A 181 13.82 19.88 4.60
C THR A 181 13.02 19.07 5.62
N ILE A 182 12.66 17.81 5.31
CA ILE A 182 11.98 16.93 6.27
C ILE A 182 12.85 16.76 7.51
N GLN A 183 12.25 16.99 8.67
CA GLN A 183 12.92 16.78 9.95
C GLN A 183 13.30 15.31 10.13
N LYS A 184 14.44 15.09 10.79
CA LYS A 184 14.99 13.76 11.04
C LYS A 184 15.15 13.50 12.52
N ASN A 185 14.94 12.25 12.91
CA ASN A 185 15.28 11.80 14.24
C ASN A 185 16.81 11.64 14.42
N PRO A 186 17.31 11.39 15.63
CA PRO A 186 18.76 11.26 15.88
C PRO A 186 19.47 10.20 15.02
N GLN A 187 18.78 9.21 14.51
CA GLN A 187 19.33 8.16 13.64
C GLN A 187 19.26 8.52 12.14
N GLY A 188 18.66 9.65 11.80
CA GLY A 188 18.53 10.14 10.42
C GLY A 188 17.25 9.73 9.70
N ALA A 189 16.30 9.08 10.37
CA ALA A 189 15.01 8.76 9.77
C ALA A 189 14.09 9.98 9.72
N PHE A 190 13.35 10.11 8.61
CA PHE A 190 12.38 11.17 8.43
C PHE A 190 11.23 11.08 9.45
N TRP A 191 10.84 12.21 10.02
CA TRP A 191 9.58 12.27 10.74
C TRP A 191 8.42 12.09 9.78
N HIS A 192 7.48 11.27 10.17
CA HIS A 192 6.27 11.09 9.34
C HIS A 192 5.48 12.40 9.18
N LYS A 193 5.36 13.14 10.28
CA LYS A 193 4.73 14.47 10.33
C LYS A 193 5.41 15.33 11.39
N PRO A 194 5.45 16.66 11.24
CA PRO A 194 5.98 17.55 12.27
C PRO A 194 5.28 17.42 13.63
N THR A 195 4.00 17.02 13.63
CA THR A 195 3.20 16.75 14.85
C THR A 195 3.58 15.46 15.56
N TYR A 196 4.42 14.62 14.93
CA TYR A 196 4.92 13.35 15.49
C TYR A 196 6.45 13.35 15.51
N PRO A 197 7.07 14.17 16.37
CA PRO A 197 8.53 14.33 16.39
C PRO A 197 9.23 13.01 16.63
N ASN A 198 10.36 12.82 15.96
CA ASN A 198 11.23 11.64 16.05
C ASN A 198 10.60 10.30 15.59
N GLN A 199 9.37 10.30 15.05
CA GLN A 199 8.69 9.09 14.64
C GLN A 199 8.83 8.84 13.14
N GLN A 200 9.39 7.69 12.76
CA GLN A 200 9.29 7.14 11.42
C GLN A 200 8.19 6.09 11.38
N TRP A 201 7.23 6.25 10.48
CA TRP A 201 6.17 5.29 10.21
C TRP A 201 6.47 4.54 8.92
N LEU A 202 6.06 3.29 8.84
CA LEU A 202 6.18 2.49 7.61
C LEU A 202 5.44 3.14 6.43
N ASP A 203 4.34 3.81 6.72
CA ASP A 203 3.52 4.54 5.76
C ASP A 203 4.35 5.57 4.98
N GLY A 204 5.22 6.31 5.66
CA GLY A 204 6.10 7.31 5.07
C GLY A 204 6.95 6.75 3.92
N ILE A 205 7.39 5.49 4.02
CA ILE A 205 8.22 4.86 2.98
C ILE A 205 7.47 4.77 1.64
N TYR A 206 6.16 4.53 1.64
CA TYR A 206 5.39 4.58 0.39
C TYR A 206 5.10 6.01 -0.08
N MET A 207 4.96 6.94 0.87
CA MET A 207 4.53 8.30 0.56
C MET A 207 5.57 9.10 -0.20
N SER A 208 6.87 8.95 0.11
CA SER A 208 7.93 9.78 -0.48
C SER A 208 8.96 9.01 -1.29
N GLU A 209 9.37 7.80 -0.88
CA GLU A 209 10.53 7.13 -1.46
C GLU A 209 10.34 6.66 -2.92
N PRO A 210 9.16 6.13 -3.35
CA PRO A 210 8.94 5.79 -4.76
C PRO A 210 9.05 6.99 -5.70
N PHE A 211 8.51 8.14 -5.27
CA PHE A 211 8.67 9.38 -6.00
C PHE A 211 10.14 9.79 -6.09
N LEU A 212 10.84 9.82 -4.95
CA LEU A 212 12.23 10.26 -4.88
C LEU A 212 13.15 9.36 -5.72
N ALA A 213 12.96 8.04 -5.68
CA ALA A 213 13.72 7.11 -6.49
C ALA A 213 13.46 7.30 -7.99
N LYS A 214 12.19 7.48 -8.38
CA LYS A 214 11.81 7.71 -9.79
C LYS A 214 12.31 9.05 -10.30
N TYR A 215 12.22 10.12 -9.50
CA TYR A 215 12.79 11.43 -9.83
C TYR A 215 14.32 11.33 -9.96
N GLY A 216 14.98 10.66 -9.02
CA GLY A 216 16.42 10.41 -9.05
C GLY A 216 16.86 9.75 -10.36
N LYS A 217 16.17 8.69 -10.78
CA LYS A 217 16.47 7.97 -12.03
C LYS A 217 16.32 8.83 -13.29
N LEU A 218 15.32 9.69 -13.33
CA LEU A 218 14.89 10.32 -14.59
C LEU A 218 15.34 11.77 -14.77
N TYR A 219 15.43 12.54 -13.67
CA TYR A 219 15.52 14.00 -13.75
C TYR A 219 16.57 14.64 -12.84
N ALA A 220 16.98 13.98 -11.74
CA ALA A 220 17.82 14.61 -10.72
C ALA A 220 19.13 15.17 -11.29
N ASP A 221 19.88 14.37 -12.03
CA ASP A 221 21.18 14.79 -12.60
C ASP A 221 21.07 15.83 -13.72
N LYS A 222 19.87 15.98 -14.30
CA LYS A 222 19.60 17.05 -15.28
C LYS A 222 19.45 18.40 -14.61
N ALA A 223 18.97 18.39 -13.36
CA ALA A 223 18.80 19.59 -12.57
C ALA A 223 20.07 19.93 -11.78
N ILE A 224 20.66 18.94 -11.11
CA ILE A 224 21.86 19.09 -10.27
C ILE A 224 22.72 17.82 -10.48
N PRO A 225 23.92 17.96 -11.09
CA PRO A 225 24.82 16.82 -11.28
C PRO A 225 25.11 16.07 -9.97
N GLY A 226 24.92 14.75 -9.97
CA GLY A 226 25.12 13.89 -8.80
C GLY A 226 23.94 13.80 -7.84
N ASP A 227 22.84 14.51 -8.08
CA ASP A 227 21.66 14.45 -7.21
C ASP A 227 20.95 13.09 -7.27
N SER A 228 21.08 12.32 -8.35
CA SER A 228 20.56 10.94 -8.44
C SER A 228 21.19 10.04 -7.35
N VAL A 229 22.48 10.15 -7.13
CA VAL A 229 23.18 9.39 -6.08
C VAL A 229 22.66 9.80 -4.69
N THR A 230 22.45 11.08 -4.46
CA THR A 230 21.88 11.60 -3.21
C THR A 230 20.47 11.07 -3.00
N ALA A 231 19.64 11.08 -4.05
CA ALA A 231 18.26 10.57 -4.01
C ALA A 231 18.23 9.07 -3.67
N PHE A 232 19.03 8.24 -4.35
CA PHE A 232 19.07 6.80 -4.08
C PHE A 232 19.61 6.47 -2.69
N ASN A 233 20.68 7.15 -2.24
CA ASN A 233 21.20 6.97 -0.89
C ASN A 233 20.19 7.39 0.19
N THR A 234 19.44 8.46 -0.04
CA THR A 234 18.38 8.90 0.87
C THR A 234 17.29 7.81 0.97
N VAL A 235 16.77 7.39 -0.16
CA VAL A 235 15.72 6.35 -0.22
C VAL A 235 16.14 5.06 0.48
N THR A 236 17.32 4.53 0.14
CA THR A 236 17.77 3.28 0.73
C THR A 236 18.08 3.42 2.22
N THR A 237 18.55 4.60 2.66
CA THR A 237 18.76 4.89 4.09
C THR A 237 17.42 4.85 4.86
N GLN A 238 16.36 5.50 4.35
CA GLN A 238 15.06 5.50 5.00
C GLN A 238 14.48 4.08 5.12
N ILE A 239 14.55 3.29 4.04
CA ILE A 239 14.11 1.90 4.04
C ILE A 239 14.92 1.04 5.02
N LYS A 240 16.25 1.20 5.06
CA LYS A 240 17.13 0.44 5.97
C LYS A 240 16.90 0.77 7.43
N LEU A 241 16.63 2.03 7.76
CA LEU A 241 16.28 2.43 9.12
C LEU A 241 14.94 1.83 9.56
N ALA A 242 13.93 1.82 8.69
CA ALA A 242 12.69 1.11 8.95
C ALA A 242 12.93 -0.40 9.14
N ASP A 243 13.72 -1.05 8.27
CA ASP A 243 14.11 -2.48 8.41
C ASP A 243 14.79 -2.74 9.76
N GLN A 244 15.75 -1.90 10.14
CA GLN A 244 16.53 -2.06 11.36
C GLN A 244 15.69 -1.94 12.63
N PHE A 245 14.78 -0.96 12.68
CA PHE A 245 14.11 -0.57 13.93
C PHE A 245 12.68 -1.05 14.08
N THR A 246 12.07 -1.61 13.02
CA THR A 246 10.68 -2.12 13.10
C THR A 246 10.55 -3.60 12.79
N PHE A 247 11.62 -4.29 12.36
CA PHE A 247 11.57 -5.69 11.98
C PHE A 247 11.36 -6.61 13.18
N ASN A 248 10.39 -7.51 13.06
CA ASN A 248 10.17 -8.60 13.98
C ASN A 248 10.65 -9.92 13.35
N PRO A 249 11.80 -10.47 13.78
CA PRO A 249 12.42 -11.63 13.14
C PRO A 249 11.64 -12.95 13.34
N THR A 250 10.82 -13.05 14.40
CA THR A 250 10.01 -14.25 14.64
C THR A 250 8.77 -14.29 13.76
N LYS A 251 8.33 -13.14 13.28
CA LYS A 251 7.14 -13.00 12.44
C LYS A 251 7.48 -12.75 10.96
N ASN A 252 8.71 -12.34 10.64
CA ASN A 252 9.13 -11.79 9.33
C ASN A 252 8.28 -10.60 8.89
N LEU A 253 7.85 -9.79 9.84
CA LEU A 253 6.97 -8.63 9.65
C LEU A 253 7.53 -7.41 10.36
N TYR A 254 6.85 -6.29 10.21
CA TYR A 254 7.31 -4.98 10.66
C TYR A 254 6.26 -4.30 11.53
N TYR A 255 6.68 -3.72 12.63
CA TYR A 255 5.84 -2.88 13.46
C TYR A 255 5.50 -1.58 12.74
N HIS A 256 4.31 -1.01 13.00
CA HIS A 256 3.77 0.15 12.30
C HIS A 256 4.74 1.35 12.26
N ALA A 257 5.42 1.64 13.38
CA ALA A 257 6.30 2.78 13.50
C ALA A 257 7.34 2.59 14.63
N TRP A 258 8.35 3.45 14.66
CA TRP A 258 9.32 3.56 15.75
C TRP A 258 9.65 5.01 16.07
N ASN A 259 10.08 5.26 17.31
CA ASN A 259 10.49 6.58 17.80
C ASN A 259 12.00 6.56 18.11
N GLY A 260 12.76 7.37 17.39
CA GLY A 260 14.21 7.40 17.50
C GLY A 260 14.76 8.09 18.76
N ALA A 261 13.96 8.92 19.43
CA ALA A 261 14.36 9.60 20.66
C ALA A 261 14.04 8.80 21.93
N ALA A 262 13.27 7.70 21.83
CA ALA A 262 12.83 6.88 22.95
C ALA A 262 12.10 7.66 24.09
N ASP A 263 11.59 8.85 23.78
CA ASP A 263 10.88 9.76 24.68
C ASP A 263 9.39 9.93 24.35
N GLY A 264 8.93 9.18 23.34
CA GLY A 264 7.59 9.33 22.76
C GLY A 264 6.48 8.64 23.54
N VAL A 265 5.30 8.69 22.93
CA VAL A 265 4.03 8.17 23.46
C VAL A 265 4.03 6.66 23.75
N TRP A 266 5.01 5.91 23.22
CA TRP A 266 5.14 4.46 23.42
C TRP A 266 6.08 4.09 24.57
N LYS A 267 6.54 5.07 25.32
CA LYS A 267 7.40 4.86 26.50
C LYS A 267 6.73 3.90 27.48
N GLY A 268 7.39 2.78 27.74
CA GLY A 268 6.85 1.71 28.57
C GLY A 268 6.17 0.57 27.81
N LEU A 269 5.97 0.65 26.49
CA LEU A 269 5.61 -0.52 25.68
C LEU A 269 6.79 -1.50 25.67
N LYS A 270 6.57 -2.74 26.12
CA LYS A 270 7.60 -3.78 26.05
C LYS A 270 7.86 -4.13 24.59
N MET A 271 9.03 -3.82 24.14
CA MET A 271 9.44 -3.99 22.75
C MET A 271 10.51 -5.08 22.65
N PRO A 272 10.68 -5.70 21.48
CA PRO A 272 11.84 -6.55 21.22
C PRO A 272 13.14 -5.79 21.58
N PRO A 273 14.24 -6.50 21.84
CA PRO A 273 15.47 -5.92 22.40
C PRO A 273 16.17 -4.99 21.42
N LEU A 274 15.57 -3.83 21.19
CA LEU A 274 16.20 -2.73 20.49
C LEU A 274 16.81 -1.82 21.54
N THR A 275 18.08 -1.54 21.41
CA THR A 275 18.86 -0.72 22.31
C THR A 275 18.35 0.72 22.37
N GLY A 276 17.41 1.01 23.26
CA GLY A 276 16.94 2.37 23.54
C GLY A 276 15.89 2.97 22.61
N GLN A 277 15.57 2.37 21.47
CA GLN A 277 14.49 2.81 20.59
C GLN A 277 13.18 2.10 20.94
N VAL A 278 12.06 2.77 20.66
CA VAL A 278 10.73 2.27 20.98
C VAL A 278 9.92 2.10 19.71
N THR A 279 9.37 0.89 19.48
CA THR A 279 8.43 0.64 18.37
C THR A 279 6.99 0.56 18.87
N THR A 280 6.03 0.57 17.96
CA THR A 280 4.64 0.19 18.27
C THR A 280 4.55 -1.30 18.58
N SER A 281 3.48 -1.73 19.27
CA SER A 281 3.31 -3.13 19.67
C SER A 281 2.51 -3.97 18.68
N VAL A 282 1.94 -3.36 17.64
CA VAL A 282 0.97 -4.00 16.73
C VAL A 282 1.52 -4.07 15.31
N LEU A 283 1.32 -5.22 14.67
CA LEU A 283 1.66 -5.47 13.28
C LEU A 283 0.43 -5.15 12.41
N TRP A 284 0.24 -3.88 12.11
CA TRP A 284 -0.90 -3.41 11.31
C TRP A 284 -0.71 -3.71 9.83
N SER A 285 -1.66 -4.43 9.24
CA SER A 285 -1.54 -4.92 7.87
C SER A 285 -1.32 -3.82 6.83
N ARG A 286 -2.05 -2.70 6.90
CA ARG A 286 -1.92 -1.64 5.90
C ARG A 286 -0.60 -0.88 5.98
N SER A 287 -0.02 -0.67 7.16
CA SER A 287 1.32 -0.08 7.26
C SER A 287 2.38 -0.98 6.65
N ILE A 288 2.27 -2.29 6.89
CA ILE A 288 3.15 -3.30 6.28
C ILE A 288 2.96 -3.29 4.75
N ALA A 289 1.72 -3.15 4.26
CA ALA A 289 1.44 -3.04 2.84
C ALA A 289 2.10 -1.79 2.22
N TRP A 290 2.01 -0.63 2.88
CA TRP A 290 2.69 0.57 2.43
C TRP A 290 4.21 0.38 2.36
N TYR A 291 4.82 -0.20 3.39
CA TYR A 291 6.25 -0.49 3.38
C TYR A 291 6.63 -1.44 2.24
N TYR A 292 5.86 -2.52 2.06
CA TYR A 292 6.07 -3.50 1.01
C TYR A 292 6.03 -2.88 -0.39
N LEU A 293 5.00 -2.09 -0.67
CA LEU A 293 4.86 -1.40 -1.96
C LEU A 293 5.95 -0.34 -2.15
N GLY A 294 6.28 0.41 -1.10
CA GLY A 294 7.33 1.42 -1.14
C GLY A 294 8.66 0.82 -1.57
N VAL A 295 9.05 -0.33 -0.98
CA VAL A 295 10.28 -1.04 -1.34
C VAL A 295 10.24 -1.57 -2.78
N ILE A 296 9.12 -2.16 -3.21
CA ILE A 296 8.95 -2.69 -4.57
C ILE A 296 9.02 -1.58 -5.62
N ASP A 297 8.33 -0.46 -5.38
CA ASP A 297 8.31 0.66 -6.33
C ASP A 297 9.66 1.38 -6.40
N VAL A 298 10.43 1.41 -5.31
CA VAL A 298 11.80 1.88 -5.29
C VAL A 298 12.71 0.97 -6.13
N LEU A 299 12.59 -0.35 -6.02
CA LEU A 299 13.38 -1.30 -6.79
C LEU A 299 13.22 -1.14 -8.31
N ASP A 300 12.07 -0.66 -8.80
CA ASP A 300 11.86 -0.33 -10.22
C ASP A 300 12.76 0.81 -10.73
N SER A 301 13.20 1.66 -9.82
CA SER A 301 14.01 2.84 -10.16
C SER A 301 15.46 2.75 -9.70
N LEU A 302 15.73 1.96 -8.66
CA LEU A 302 17.06 1.82 -8.08
C LEU A 302 18.00 1.11 -9.07
N PRO A 303 19.22 1.63 -9.32
CA PRO A 303 20.18 0.98 -10.20
C PRO A 303 20.46 -0.47 -9.80
N GLU A 304 20.61 -1.36 -10.78
CA GLU A 304 20.84 -2.80 -10.52
C GLU A 304 22.09 -3.06 -9.69
N ARG A 305 23.14 -2.23 -9.87
CA ARG A 305 24.42 -2.35 -9.15
C ARG A 305 24.44 -1.54 -7.85
N HIS A 306 23.30 -0.98 -7.41
CA HIS A 306 23.27 -0.23 -6.15
C HIS A 306 23.61 -1.18 -4.97
N PRO A 307 24.51 -0.78 -4.06
CA PRO A 307 25.02 -1.66 -2.99
C PRO A 307 23.89 -2.19 -2.07
N ASP A 308 22.87 -1.40 -1.84
CA ASP A 308 21.75 -1.76 -0.94
C ASP A 308 20.65 -2.58 -1.63
N ARG A 309 20.69 -2.77 -2.97
CA ARG A 309 19.61 -3.44 -3.71
C ARG A 309 19.28 -4.83 -3.15
N ARG A 310 20.30 -5.63 -2.83
CA ARG A 310 20.12 -6.98 -2.28
C ARG A 310 19.40 -6.97 -0.93
N GLN A 311 19.62 -5.93 -0.11
CA GLN A 311 18.90 -5.78 1.16
C GLN A 311 17.43 -5.48 0.92
N LEU A 312 17.10 -4.58 0.00
CA LEU A 312 15.71 -4.27 -0.37
C LEU A 312 14.99 -5.51 -0.91
N GLU A 313 15.61 -6.28 -1.78
CA GLU A 313 15.06 -7.54 -2.28
C GLU A 313 14.84 -8.58 -1.16
N ARG A 314 15.73 -8.62 -0.16
CA ARG A 314 15.53 -9.47 1.02
C ARG A 314 14.29 -9.04 1.82
N ILE A 315 14.07 -7.74 2.01
CA ILE A 315 12.87 -7.20 2.67
C ILE A 315 11.61 -7.67 1.94
N VAL A 316 11.59 -7.55 0.61
CA VAL A 316 10.46 -8.01 -0.22
C VAL A 316 10.22 -9.51 -0.03
N ARG A 317 11.27 -10.34 -0.05
CA ARG A 317 11.15 -11.80 0.18
C ARG A 317 10.62 -12.14 1.57
N ASN A 318 11.11 -11.47 2.62
CA ASN A 318 10.68 -11.71 4.00
C ASN A 318 9.18 -11.40 4.17
N ILE A 319 8.73 -10.25 3.67
CA ILE A 319 7.31 -9.88 3.73
C ILE A 319 6.48 -10.87 2.92
N SER A 320 6.88 -11.24 1.71
CA SER A 320 6.14 -12.21 0.87
C SER A 320 5.97 -13.56 1.56
N GLN A 321 7.01 -14.04 2.24
CA GLN A 321 6.94 -15.27 3.03
C GLN A 321 5.94 -15.15 4.19
N ALA A 322 5.93 -14.01 4.88
CA ALA A 322 4.96 -13.76 5.94
C ALA A 322 3.53 -13.64 5.40
N LEU A 323 3.34 -12.98 4.25
CA LEU A 323 2.04 -12.88 3.61
C LEU A 323 1.47 -14.26 3.28
N TYR A 324 2.27 -15.17 2.72
CA TYR A 324 1.86 -16.56 2.52
C TYR A 324 1.45 -17.26 3.83
N LYS A 325 2.20 -17.03 4.91
CA LYS A 325 1.95 -17.65 6.21
C LYS A 325 0.67 -17.15 6.88
N TYR A 326 0.41 -15.84 6.79
CA TYR A 326 -0.67 -15.18 7.52
C TYR A 326 -1.94 -14.93 6.70
N GLN A 327 -1.98 -15.35 5.44
CA GLN A 327 -3.20 -15.30 4.64
C GLN A 327 -4.29 -16.20 5.25
N ASP A 328 -5.48 -15.66 5.46
CA ASP A 328 -6.65 -16.43 5.85
C ASP A 328 -7.05 -17.38 4.71
N ARG A 329 -6.93 -18.68 4.94
CA ARG A 329 -7.19 -19.72 3.92
C ARG A 329 -8.67 -19.86 3.54
N LYS A 330 -9.59 -19.32 4.34
CA LYS A 330 -11.02 -19.34 4.05
C LYS A 330 -11.45 -18.19 3.15
N THR A 331 -10.91 -17.00 3.43
CA THR A 331 -11.29 -15.77 2.72
C THR A 331 -10.30 -15.34 1.65
N GLY A 332 -9.05 -15.81 1.72
CA GLY A 332 -7.95 -15.33 0.90
C GLY A 332 -7.39 -13.98 1.33
N LEU A 333 -8.01 -13.31 2.29
CA LEU A 333 -7.66 -11.98 2.76
C LEU A 333 -6.65 -12.02 3.92
N TRP A 334 -6.24 -10.84 4.39
CA TRP A 334 -5.41 -10.67 5.58
C TRP A 334 -6.12 -9.83 6.63
N ASN A 335 -5.88 -10.19 7.88
CA ASN A 335 -6.48 -9.53 9.04
C ASN A 335 -5.91 -8.11 9.25
N GLN A 336 -6.69 -7.25 9.91
CA GLN A 336 -6.30 -5.89 10.32
C GLN A 336 -5.00 -5.90 11.17
N VAL A 337 -4.90 -6.78 12.14
CA VAL A 337 -3.65 -7.14 12.83
C VAL A 337 -3.20 -8.48 12.27
N ILE A 338 -2.20 -8.45 11.41
CA ILE A 338 -1.92 -9.50 10.42
C ILE A 338 -1.57 -10.85 11.04
N ASP A 339 -0.94 -10.87 12.21
CA ASP A 339 -0.43 -12.07 12.87
C ASP A 339 -1.37 -12.65 13.94
N VAL A 340 -2.59 -12.12 14.05
CA VAL A 340 -3.59 -12.55 15.03
C VAL A 340 -4.79 -13.16 14.31
N THR A 341 -5.17 -14.37 14.70
CA THR A 341 -6.38 -15.07 14.25
C THR A 341 -7.39 -15.20 15.40
N ASN A 342 -8.68 -15.31 15.08
CA ASN A 342 -9.74 -15.32 16.10
C ASN A 342 -9.75 -16.58 16.99
N ASP A 343 -9.09 -17.65 16.56
CA ASP A 343 -8.86 -18.86 17.37
C ASP A 343 -7.64 -18.74 18.30
N LYS A 344 -6.83 -17.69 18.12
CA LYS A 344 -5.59 -17.42 18.90
C LYS A 344 -5.48 -15.95 19.23
N LEU A 345 -6.52 -15.41 19.88
CA LEU A 345 -6.49 -14.04 20.38
C LEU A 345 -5.40 -13.86 21.45
N PRO A 346 -4.78 -12.69 21.57
CA PRO A 346 -3.84 -12.42 22.64
C PRO A 346 -4.54 -12.55 24.01
N ALA A 347 -3.78 -12.91 25.04
CA ALA A 347 -4.31 -13.12 26.39
C ALA A 347 -5.05 -11.89 26.95
N ASN A 348 -4.66 -10.70 26.48
CA ASN A 348 -5.36 -9.45 26.78
C ASN A 348 -5.34 -8.55 25.55
N GLY A 349 -6.33 -7.68 25.43
CA GLY A 349 -6.45 -6.72 24.33
C GLY A 349 -5.86 -5.35 24.64
N GLY A 350 -5.33 -5.14 25.83
CA GLY A 350 -4.89 -3.84 26.31
C GLY A 350 -3.40 -3.74 26.57
N TYR A 351 -3.01 -2.62 27.12
CA TYR A 351 -1.66 -2.25 27.53
C TYR A 351 -1.67 -1.72 28.97
N PRO A 352 -0.60 -1.88 29.74
CA PRO A 352 0.03 -3.13 30.11
C PRO A 352 -0.86 -3.90 31.08
N ALA A 353 -1.07 -5.19 30.88
CA ALA A 353 -1.81 -6.09 31.77
C ALA A 353 -3.27 -5.68 32.08
N GLU A 354 -3.96 -5.09 31.11
CA GLU A 354 -5.40 -4.82 31.28
C GLU A 354 -6.18 -6.13 31.37
N SER A 355 -7.12 -6.18 32.29
CA SER A 355 -8.10 -7.25 32.47
C SER A 355 -9.16 -7.29 31.36
N VAL A 356 -8.98 -6.53 30.28
CA VAL A 356 -9.92 -6.44 29.16
C VAL A 356 -9.64 -7.56 28.18
N ALA A 357 -10.66 -8.35 27.87
CA ALA A 357 -10.57 -9.42 26.88
C ALA A 357 -10.21 -8.85 25.50
N ALA A 358 -9.41 -9.62 24.74
CA ALA A 358 -9.10 -9.29 23.35
C ALA A 358 -10.37 -9.37 22.48
N LEU A 359 -10.60 -8.33 21.67
CA LEU A 359 -11.70 -8.27 20.72
C LEU A 359 -11.38 -9.13 19.47
N PRO A 360 -12.41 -9.62 18.75
CA PRO A 360 -12.20 -10.31 17.48
C PRO A 360 -11.50 -9.44 16.45
N ASN A 361 -10.56 -10.05 15.71
CA ASN A 361 -9.93 -9.47 14.54
C ASN A 361 -10.81 -9.62 13.30
N TRP A 362 -10.51 -8.89 12.23
CA TRP A 362 -11.29 -8.90 11.00
C TRP A 362 -10.38 -8.70 9.78
N ASN A 363 -10.84 -9.12 8.58
CA ASN A 363 -10.09 -8.98 7.34
C ASN A 363 -10.16 -7.53 6.84
N GLU A 364 -9.01 -6.94 6.50
CA GLU A 364 -8.90 -5.56 6.03
C GLU A 364 -8.69 -5.54 4.52
N THR A 365 -9.64 -4.94 3.79
CA THR A 365 -9.71 -5.03 2.34
C THR A 365 -8.60 -4.26 1.65
N SER A 366 -8.29 -3.03 2.09
CA SER A 366 -7.28 -2.22 1.41
C SER A 366 -5.89 -2.83 1.53
N ALA A 367 -5.49 -3.30 2.72
CA ALA A 367 -4.23 -3.99 2.90
C ALA A 367 -4.17 -5.27 2.07
N SER A 368 -5.26 -6.05 2.05
CA SER A 368 -5.34 -7.27 1.25
C SER A 368 -5.15 -6.99 -0.23
N ALA A 369 -5.77 -5.96 -0.77
CA ALA A 369 -5.62 -5.56 -2.17
C ALA A 369 -4.18 -5.06 -2.46
N LEU A 370 -3.58 -4.27 -1.56
CA LEU A 370 -2.20 -3.82 -1.71
C LEU A 370 -1.20 -5.00 -1.66
N PHE A 371 -1.44 -6.00 -0.79
CA PHE A 371 -0.63 -7.21 -0.75
C PHE A 371 -0.74 -8.02 -2.05
N VAL A 372 -1.94 -8.14 -2.61
CA VAL A 372 -2.16 -8.77 -3.92
C VAL A 372 -1.35 -8.07 -5.01
N TYR A 373 -1.46 -6.73 -5.11
CA TYR A 373 -0.66 -5.94 -6.04
C TYR A 373 0.84 -6.17 -5.86
N GLY A 374 1.33 -6.07 -4.62
CA GLY A 374 2.74 -6.21 -4.31
C GLY A 374 3.28 -7.61 -4.61
N LEU A 375 2.53 -8.68 -4.29
CA LEU A 375 2.89 -10.06 -4.61
C LEU A 375 2.94 -10.30 -6.12
N ALA A 376 1.87 -9.93 -6.84
CA ALA A 376 1.78 -10.13 -8.29
C ALA A 376 2.88 -9.36 -9.02
N LYS A 377 3.08 -8.08 -8.69
CA LYS A 377 4.16 -7.26 -9.24
C LYS A 377 5.54 -7.83 -8.92
N SER A 378 5.77 -8.31 -7.69
CA SER A 378 7.07 -8.87 -7.30
C SER A 378 7.38 -10.18 -8.01
N VAL A 379 6.38 -11.03 -8.28
CA VAL A 379 6.51 -12.22 -9.13
C VAL A 379 6.87 -11.82 -10.56
N ARG A 380 6.10 -10.93 -11.16
CA ARG A 380 6.31 -10.44 -12.54
C ARG A 380 7.70 -9.80 -12.73
N LYS A 381 8.20 -9.11 -11.71
CA LYS A 381 9.53 -8.46 -11.71
C LYS A 381 10.67 -9.40 -11.32
N GLY A 382 10.40 -10.64 -10.95
CA GLY A 382 11.41 -11.60 -10.52
C GLY A 382 12.05 -11.30 -9.16
N TYR A 383 11.44 -10.47 -8.32
CA TYR A 383 11.94 -10.18 -6.97
C TYR A 383 11.70 -11.33 -6.00
N ILE A 384 10.66 -12.12 -6.25
CA ILE A 384 10.26 -13.30 -5.48
C ILE A 384 9.94 -14.49 -6.39
N SER A 385 9.90 -15.69 -5.79
CA SER A 385 9.57 -16.92 -6.52
C SER A 385 8.17 -16.88 -7.14
N PRO A 386 7.97 -17.45 -8.35
CA PRO A 386 6.65 -17.60 -8.96
C PRO A 386 5.64 -18.35 -8.10
N LEU A 387 6.07 -19.15 -7.12
CA LEU A 387 5.18 -19.85 -6.20
C LEU A 387 4.25 -18.90 -5.41
N TYR A 388 4.64 -17.65 -5.20
CA TYR A 388 3.81 -16.67 -4.52
C TYR A 388 2.63 -16.16 -5.37
N GLU A 389 2.58 -16.50 -6.66
CA GLU A 389 1.45 -16.19 -7.51
C GLU A 389 0.15 -16.82 -6.99
N ILE A 390 0.22 -18.03 -6.42
CA ILE A 390 -0.93 -18.68 -5.79
C ILE A 390 -1.49 -17.81 -4.67
N THR A 391 -0.62 -17.26 -3.83
CA THR A 391 -1.02 -16.34 -2.73
C THR A 391 -1.70 -15.08 -3.27
N ALA A 392 -1.16 -14.49 -4.34
CA ALA A 392 -1.76 -13.33 -4.98
C ALA A 392 -3.13 -13.67 -5.59
N ARG A 393 -3.27 -14.81 -6.28
CA ARG A 393 -4.54 -15.27 -6.88
C ARG A 393 -5.63 -15.54 -5.85
N GLU A 394 -5.31 -16.24 -4.76
CA GLU A 394 -6.26 -16.47 -3.67
C GLU A 394 -6.63 -15.14 -2.98
N GLY A 395 -5.65 -14.26 -2.77
CA GLY A 395 -5.90 -12.90 -2.27
C GLY A 395 -6.84 -12.10 -3.19
N TRP A 396 -6.62 -12.16 -4.50
CA TRP A 396 -7.49 -11.48 -5.47
C TRP A 396 -8.93 -12.05 -5.48
N LYS A 397 -9.09 -13.37 -5.37
CA LYS A 397 -10.42 -13.96 -5.19
C LYS A 397 -11.11 -13.38 -3.95
N GLY A 398 -10.40 -13.31 -2.83
CA GLY A 398 -10.92 -12.73 -1.60
C GLY A 398 -11.27 -11.24 -1.75
N VAL A 399 -10.40 -10.43 -2.35
CA VAL A 399 -10.66 -9.00 -2.60
C VAL A 399 -11.91 -8.81 -3.45
N LYS A 400 -12.12 -9.63 -4.48
CA LYS A 400 -13.34 -9.56 -5.32
C LYS A 400 -14.62 -9.81 -4.53
N THR A 401 -14.60 -10.60 -3.46
CA THR A 401 -15.80 -10.78 -2.61
C THR A 401 -16.15 -9.53 -1.80
N GLN A 402 -15.22 -8.59 -1.68
CA GLN A 402 -15.42 -7.31 -1.00
C GLN A 402 -15.84 -6.19 -1.95
N VAL A 403 -16.01 -6.50 -3.24
CA VAL A 403 -16.40 -5.52 -4.26
C VAL A 403 -17.78 -5.89 -4.83
N GLU A 404 -18.77 -5.07 -4.55
CA GLU A 404 -20.11 -5.17 -5.08
C GLU A 404 -20.25 -4.24 -6.28
N ILE A 405 -20.64 -4.77 -7.45
CA ILE A 405 -20.86 -4.02 -8.69
C ILE A 405 -22.30 -4.20 -9.13
N ALA A 406 -23.06 -3.11 -9.18
CA ALA A 406 -24.45 -3.09 -9.63
C ALA A 406 -24.63 -1.95 -10.66
N GLY A 407 -24.46 -2.27 -11.94
CA GLY A 407 -24.48 -1.28 -13.02
C GLY A 407 -23.32 -0.27 -12.86
N ALA A 408 -23.65 1.01 -12.70
CA ALA A 408 -22.67 2.08 -12.47
C ALA A 408 -22.28 2.22 -10.98
N SER A 409 -22.97 1.55 -10.07
CA SER A 409 -22.68 1.61 -8.64
C SER A 409 -21.59 0.60 -8.28
N VAL A 410 -20.64 1.03 -7.46
CA VAL A 410 -19.60 0.17 -6.90
C VAL A 410 -19.53 0.40 -5.40
N LYS A 411 -19.42 -0.69 -4.63
CA LYS A 411 -19.08 -0.63 -3.21
C LYS A 411 -17.86 -1.49 -2.94
N VAL A 412 -16.86 -0.91 -2.31
CA VAL A 412 -15.68 -1.61 -1.79
C VAL A 412 -15.80 -1.61 -0.27
N HIS A 413 -16.11 -2.76 0.28
CA HIS A 413 -16.36 -2.95 1.71
C HIS A 413 -15.09 -3.15 2.53
N GLY A 414 -15.20 -3.03 3.86
CA GLY A 414 -14.20 -3.52 4.79
C GLY A 414 -12.87 -2.78 4.79
N THR A 415 -12.87 -1.48 4.48
CA THR A 415 -11.65 -0.65 4.52
C THR A 415 -11.65 0.25 5.75
N VAL A 416 -10.59 0.18 6.55
CA VAL A 416 -10.39 1.13 7.65
C VAL A 416 -9.99 2.51 7.10
N VAL A 417 -10.61 3.56 7.64
CA VAL A 417 -10.34 4.94 7.21
C VAL A 417 -8.90 5.34 7.53
N GLY A 418 -8.43 5.10 8.73
CA GLY A 418 -7.07 5.42 9.15
C GLY A 418 -6.75 4.83 10.51
N MET A 419 -5.46 4.78 10.83
CA MET A 419 -4.96 4.33 12.13
C MET A 419 -3.95 5.31 12.68
N SER A 420 -4.02 5.53 13.98
CA SER A 420 -2.95 6.18 14.74
C SER A 420 -1.95 5.13 15.23
N VAL A 421 -0.76 5.58 15.58
CA VAL A 421 0.29 4.75 16.21
C VAL A 421 0.19 4.79 17.74
N GLY A 422 0.84 3.83 18.40
CA GLY A 422 0.94 3.80 19.87
C GLY A 422 -0.27 3.22 20.58
N GLY A 423 -1.24 2.65 19.85
CA GLY A 423 -2.38 1.95 20.41
C GLY A 423 -2.08 0.51 20.83
N THR A 424 -3.04 -0.10 21.54
CA THR A 424 -3.05 -1.52 21.94
C THR A 424 -3.68 -2.39 20.85
N TYR A 425 -3.63 -3.72 21.00
CA TYR A 425 -4.33 -4.63 20.08
C TYR A 425 -5.81 -4.24 19.93
N ASN A 426 -6.54 -4.08 21.03
CA ASN A 426 -7.96 -3.70 20.97
C ASN A 426 -8.19 -2.36 20.27
N SER A 427 -7.28 -1.39 20.41
CA SER A 427 -7.42 -0.11 19.69
C SER A 427 -7.26 -0.25 18.17
N TYR A 428 -6.63 -1.31 17.69
CA TYR A 428 -6.49 -1.62 16.26
C TYR A 428 -7.65 -2.45 15.69
N VAL A 429 -8.43 -3.13 16.52
CA VAL A 429 -9.53 -3.99 16.06
C VAL A 429 -10.92 -3.53 16.51
N ASN A 430 -11.04 -2.62 17.47
CA ASN A 430 -12.31 -2.07 17.94
C ASN A 430 -12.92 -1.13 16.90
N ALA A 431 -13.54 -1.72 15.89
CA ALA A 431 -14.04 -1.01 14.73
C ALA A 431 -15.55 -0.73 14.82
N ASP A 432 -15.93 0.46 14.38
CA ASP A 432 -17.31 0.82 14.04
C ASP A 432 -17.52 0.56 12.55
N PHE A 433 -18.19 -0.54 12.23
CA PHE A 433 -18.52 -0.91 10.85
C PHE A 433 -19.80 -0.17 10.44
N ARG A 434 -19.68 0.81 9.55
CA ARG A 434 -20.82 1.49 8.92
C ARG A 434 -20.68 1.39 7.42
N THR A 435 -21.69 0.85 6.79
CA THR A 435 -21.79 0.76 5.33
C THR A 435 -22.33 2.05 4.71
N ASP A 436 -22.92 2.93 5.52
CA ASP A 436 -23.58 4.14 5.07
C ASP A 436 -22.78 5.40 5.47
N LEU A 437 -22.23 6.09 4.45
CA LEU A 437 -21.57 7.38 4.60
C LEU A 437 -22.56 8.57 4.58
N THR A 438 -23.82 8.32 4.23
CA THR A 438 -24.79 9.39 3.93
C THR A 438 -25.63 9.78 5.14
N THR A 439 -25.67 8.97 6.18
CA THR A 439 -26.56 9.21 7.33
C THR A 439 -25.80 9.60 8.59
N GLY A 440 -25.64 10.90 8.75
CA GLY A 440 -25.38 11.55 10.01
C GLY A 440 -23.90 11.77 10.37
N PRO A 441 -23.65 12.75 11.25
CA PRO A 441 -22.33 13.03 11.75
C PRO A 441 -21.73 11.78 12.41
N LEU A 442 -20.41 11.62 12.29
CA LEU A 442 -19.69 10.74 13.20
C LEU A 442 -20.20 11.02 14.60
N PRO A 443 -20.59 10.02 15.40
CA PRO A 443 -21.00 10.30 16.77
C PRO A 443 -19.89 11.16 17.37
N ALA A 444 -20.31 12.30 17.93
CA ALA A 444 -19.39 13.11 18.72
C ALA A 444 -18.68 12.14 19.67
N PRO A 445 -17.36 12.28 19.90
CA PRO A 445 -16.71 11.54 20.96
C PRO A 445 -17.64 11.63 22.16
N THR A 446 -18.15 10.49 22.62
CA THR A 446 -18.99 10.53 23.82
C THR A 446 -18.17 11.24 24.90
N ALA A 447 -18.79 12.02 25.74
CA ALA A 447 -18.10 12.84 26.76
C ALA A 447 -17.14 12.04 27.68
N SER A 448 -17.11 10.72 27.53
CA SER A 448 -16.23 9.77 28.20
C SER A 448 -14.95 9.41 27.40
N CYS A 449 -14.81 9.96 26.17
CA CYS A 449 -13.57 9.78 25.38
C CYS A 449 -12.78 11.09 25.40
N PRO A 450 -11.77 11.24 26.25
CA PRO A 450 -10.92 12.42 26.20
C PRO A 450 -10.20 12.47 24.85
N THR A 451 -10.22 13.64 24.22
CA THR A 451 -9.28 13.98 23.14
C THR A 451 -7.87 13.67 23.61
N PRO A 452 -7.03 12.99 22.81
CA PRO A 452 -5.72 12.60 23.26
C PRO A 452 -4.87 13.83 23.58
N PRO A 453 -4.71 14.11 24.87
CA PRO A 453 -3.42 14.45 25.36
C PRO A 453 -3.12 13.57 26.56
N ALA A 454 -1.91 13.15 26.67
CA ALA A 454 -1.38 12.47 27.82
C ALA A 454 -2.11 11.15 28.17
N PHE A 455 -1.46 10.08 27.84
CA PHE A 455 -1.73 8.74 28.35
C PHE A 455 -1.62 8.73 29.88
N THR A 456 -2.69 9.13 30.54
CA THR A 456 -2.91 8.87 31.97
C THR A 456 -3.82 7.66 32.07
N SER A 457 -3.40 6.69 32.85
CA SER A 457 -4.04 5.38 33.07
C SER A 457 -5.48 5.49 33.57
N PRO A 458 -6.36 4.48 33.27
CA PRO A 458 -6.35 3.51 32.19
C PRO A 458 -7.13 4.05 30.97
N PRO A 459 -6.82 3.61 29.74
CA PRO A 459 -7.54 4.10 28.59
C PRO A 459 -8.97 3.56 28.59
N VAL A 460 -9.93 4.47 28.60
CA VAL A 460 -11.31 4.15 28.23
C VAL A 460 -11.28 3.68 26.79
N VAL A 461 -11.78 2.47 26.53
CA VAL A 461 -11.82 1.86 25.20
C VAL A 461 -12.85 2.60 24.36
N CYS A 462 -12.43 3.71 23.75
CA CYS A 462 -13.25 4.44 22.80
C CYS A 462 -13.23 3.73 21.46
N LYS A 463 -14.38 3.56 20.81
CA LYS A 463 -14.44 3.11 19.41
C LYS A 463 -13.79 4.17 18.55
N THR A 464 -12.55 3.93 18.13
CA THR A 464 -11.70 4.94 17.49
C THR A 464 -11.45 4.65 16.02
N ILE A 465 -11.85 3.47 15.52
CA ILE A 465 -11.62 3.02 14.16
C ILE A 465 -12.94 3.02 13.40
N PHE A 466 -12.91 3.64 12.23
CA PHE A 466 -14.04 3.61 11.31
C PHE A 466 -13.71 2.74 10.11
N VAL A 467 -14.57 1.74 9.86
CA VAL A 467 -14.55 0.91 8.66
C VAL A 467 -15.72 1.34 7.79
N ARG A 468 -15.44 1.68 6.54
CA ARG A 468 -16.41 2.26 5.62
C ARG A 468 -16.34 1.61 4.25
N ASP A 469 -17.44 1.75 3.50
CA ASP A 469 -17.46 1.49 2.08
C ASP A 469 -16.78 2.63 1.32
N ASN A 470 -16.17 2.29 0.19
CA ASN A 470 -15.58 3.24 -0.74
C ASN A 470 -14.57 4.23 -0.13
N VAL A 471 -13.86 3.79 0.90
CA VAL A 471 -12.71 4.54 1.40
C VAL A 471 -11.68 4.68 0.27
N PRO A 472 -11.12 5.88 -0.01
CA PRO A 472 -10.20 6.10 -1.13
C PRO A 472 -9.05 5.14 -1.20
N GLN A 473 -8.45 4.84 -0.04
CA GLN A 473 -7.36 3.88 0.04
C GLN A 473 -7.83 2.49 -0.42
N GLY A 474 -9.08 2.11 -0.13
CA GLY A 474 -9.69 0.88 -0.60
C GLY A 474 -9.91 0.89 -2.11
N LEU A 475 -10.52 1.97 -2.64
CA LEU A 475 -10.72 2.14 -4.09
C LEU A 475 -9.40 2.08 -4.86
N GLY A 476 -8.38 2.81 -4.39
CA GLY A 476 -7.07 2.82 -5.01
C GLY A 476 -6.37 1.48 -4.93
N ALA A 477 -6.42 0.81 -3.78
CA ALA A 477 -5.81 -0.50 -3.58
C ALA A 477 -6.43 -1.56 -4.50
N VAL A 478 -7.77 -1.56 -4.64
CA VAL A 478 -8.48 -2.50 -5.55
C VAL A 478 -8.08 -2.26 -7.01
N MET A 479 -7.98 -1.00 -7.46
CA MET A 479 -7.51 -0.69 -8.82
C MET A 479 -6.04 -1.11 -9.04
N LEU A 480 -5.17 -0.92 -8.05
CA LEU A 480 -3.79 -1.41 -8.11
C LEU A 480 -3.75 -2.93 -8.23
N ALA A 481 -4.49 -3.66 -7.38
CA ALA A 481 -4.56 -5.11 -7.49
C ALA A 481 -5.11 -5.57 -8.85
N ALA A 482 -6.20 -4.95 -9.31
CA ALA A 482 -6.81 -5.25 -10.61
C ALA A 482 -5.82 -5.04 -11.76
N SER A 483 -4.99 -3.99 -11.71
CA SER A 483 -4.01 -3.70 -12.76
C SER A 483 -2.92 -4.78 -12.93
N GLU A 484 -2.71 -5.64 -11.94
CA GLU A 484 -1.78 -6.77 -12.03
C GLU A 484 -2.52 -8.11 -12.22
N MET A 485 -3.81 -8.20 -11.85
CA MET A 485 -4.55 -9.46 -11.79
C MET A 485 -5.60 -9.63 -12.90
N GLU A 486 -5.97 -8.57 -13.61
CA GLU A 486 -7.01 -8.58 -14.63
C GLU A 486 -6.47 -8.47 -16.06
N ASP A 487 -5.17 -8.68 -16.27
CA ASP A 487 -4.60 -8.80 -17.60
C ASP A 487 -5.12 -10.07 -18.30
N GLU A 488 -5.24 -10.02 -19.64
CA GLU A 488 -5.83 -11.09 -20.42
C GLU A 488 -5.09 -12.43 -20.20
N PRO A 489 -5.82 -13.56 -20.16
CA PRO A 489 -5.19 -14.86 -20.03
C PRO A 489 -4.43 -15.19 -21.34
N GLY A 490 -3.11 -15.01 -21.32
CA GLY A 490 -2.27 -15.45 -22.43
C GLY A 490 -0.99 -14.68 -22.72
N LEU A 491 -0.74 -13.56 -22.09
CA LEU A 491 0.47 -12.79 -22.30
C LEU A 491 1.28 -12.69 -21.00
N HIS A 492 2.42 -13.30 -21.00
CA HIS A 492 3.58 -13.14 -20.11
C HIS A 492 3.96 -14.27 -19.15
N PHE A 493 4.00 -15.50 -19.66
CA PHE A 493 4.99 -16.46 -19.15
C PHE A 493 5.98 -16.78 -20.28
N GLY A 494 7.03 -15.96 -20.44
CA GLY A 494 8.09 -16.29 -21.40
C GLY A 494 8.72 -15.13 -22.14
N GLU A 495 8.97 -14.00 -21.52
CA GLU A 495 9.99 -13.07 -22.01
C GLU A 495 11.10 -12.92 -20.98
N HIS A 496 12.04 -13.88 -21.03
CA HIS A 496 13.39 -13.68 -20.55
C HIS A 496 14.01 -12.53 -21.35
N GLY A 497 14.46 -11.50 -20.62
CA GLY A 497 15.54 -10.61 -20.95
C GLY A 497 15.84 -10.37 -22.43
N GLY A 498 15.06 -9.50 -23.08
CA GLY A 498 15.54 -8.78 -24.25
C GLY A 498 16.41 -7.64 -23.77
N HIS A 499 17.71 -7.72 -24.03
CA HIS A 499 18.65 -6.64 -23.88
C HIS A 499 18.21 -5.46 -24.77
N ASP A 500 17.64 -4.42 -24.19
CA ASP A 500 17.63 -3.12 -24.86
C ASP A 500 19.01 -2.48 -24.69
N ARG A 501 19.84 -2.75 -25.71
CA ARG A 501 20.98 -1.88 -26.05
C ARG A 501 20.38 -0.68 -26.82
N HIS A 502 20.36 0.47 -26.18
CA HIS A 502 20.67 1.78 -26.78
C HIS A 502 20.74 2.84 -25.68
#